data_b6bdbed773737c5d9e613bff6f846b8f
#
_entry.id   b6bdbed773737c5d9e613bff6f846b8f
#
_cell.length_a   1.000
_cell.length_b   1.000
_cell.length_c   1.000
_cell.angle_alpha   90.00
_cell.angle_beta   90.00
_cell.angle_gamma   90.00
#
_symmetry.space_group_name_H-M   'P 1'
#
loop_
_entity.id
_entity.type
_entity.pdbx_description
1 polymer ?
#
loop_
_entity_poly.entity_id
_entity_poly.type
_entity_poly.pdbx_seq_one_letter_code
_entity_poly.pdbx_strand_id
1 'polypeptide(L)'
;MTEQTLTPIYVPMEKTNGILEKARAAHEKYLIKQQESDLETAIEYYVEAIKSAPSLSEAYYRLASLLLIKGQISVSGALEQCKTALTIEPNNPNAHLYTGYFQCLNGEFDEAEREFHSAISRSGANSARPRLFLSKVLFNKIKNKDYKITDVVKFLYYFLSGSAMIMWDCPSIKMFCKFLANDFSVFSYKALGETFEKMRLFPSALEAYNRGLKKTEQGNVFYLKMGDLALECNNIDASIEYYKHAYELNPTDREILIKLATITQTYKPEEISQTIDYYNSLLEFGKDLDKIYYELGHLYLKKLDKVNSASAFKLAVDLNPENPYYNNSLAYAYVKAELYDDAIEYYQKAIKLNPDAEWTSIVCHALGAIYAEIKENPEAAEAAFNAGMILDPNNVDIQLSLGDLYMEQNDLDKAIKTYCDAISVDPLNFLTYAKTGLALWEKDYLEESVVAFHKSIELNPDFEIAQNNLGVVYLDGYGDPKASLEYFKRAIEINPNYTLAYFNLARAYQAIGDKSIAAEYYQMTMDLNKITEELSEKDIRKRIFDLFN
;
A
#
# COMPACT_ATOMS: atom_id res chain seq x y z
N MET A 1 -63.37 9.26 -29.00
CA MET A 1 -61.97 9.22 -29.44
C MET A 1 -61.15 8.74 -28.27
N THR A 2 -60.52 7.69 -28.50
CA THR A 2 -59.89 6.71 -27.62
C THR A 2 -58.90 7.29 -26.60
N GLU A 3 -59.16 7.08 -25.31
CA GLU A 3 -58.19 7.10 -24.23
C GLU A 3 -57.18 5.99 -24.47
N GLN A 4 -55.96 6.36 -24.76
CA GLN A 4 -54.83 5.43 -24.69
C GLN A 4 -54.39 5.30 -23.24
N THR A 5 -54.85 4.25 -22.59
CA THR A 5 -54.28 3.76 -21.31
C THR A 5 -52.86 3.34 -21.55
N LEU A 6 -51.89 4.15 -21.07
CA LEU A 6 -50.48 3.77 -20.92
C LEU A 6 -50.39 2.67 -19.87
N THR A 7 -50.22 1.43 -20.31
CA THR A 7 -49.83 0.33 -19.44
C THR A 7 -48.45 0.65 -18.82
N PRO A 8 -48.30 0.56 -17.50
CA PRO A 8 -46.99 0.77 -16.88
C PRO A 8 -46.05 -0.34 -17.35
N ILE A 9 -44.94 0.04 -17.96
CA ILE A 9 -43.88 -0.88 -18.32
C ILE A 9 -43.29 -1.42 -16.99
N TYR A 10 -43.59 -2.69 -16.72
CA TYR A 10 -43.06 -3.41 -15.57
C TYR A 10 -41.54 -3.58 -15.75
N VAL A 11 -40.73 -2.74 -15.07
CA VAL A 11 -39.27 -2.88 -15.00
C VAL A 11 -38.96 -3.83 -13.84
N PRO A 12 -38.21 -4.93 -14.05
CA PRO A 12 -37.87 -5.85 -12.97
C PRO A 12 -37.19 -5.13 -11.81
N MET A 13 -37.53 -5.46 -10.57
CA MET A 13 -37.01 -4.85 -9.33
C MET A 13 -35.47 -4.85 -9.25
N GLU A 14 -34.82 -5.88 -9.79
CA GLU A 14 -33.36 -5.97 -9.87
C GLU A 14 -32.72 -4.87 -10.72
N LYS A 15 -33.34 -4.49 -11.84
CA LYS A 15 -32.86 -3.44 -12.73
C LYS A 15 -32.99 -2.06 -12.08
N THR A 16 -34.06 -1.85 -11.34
CA THR A 16 -34.36 -0.60 -10.62
C THR A 16 -33.39 -0.39 -9.44
N ASN A 17 -33.09 -1.45 -8.69
CA ASN A 17 -32.08 -1.41 -7.62
C ASN A 17 -30.70 -1.06 -8.17
N GLY A 18 -30.33 -1.59 -9.33
CA GLY A 18 -29.06 -1.26 -9.99
C GLY A 18 -28.95 0.21 -10.41
N ILE A 19 -30.06 0.86 -10.84
CA ILE A 19 -30.10 2.29 -11.18
C ILE A 19 -29.93 3.14 -9.91
N LEU A 20 -30.64 2.78 -8.83
CA LEU A 20 -30.52 3.49 -7.55
C LEU A 20 -29.12 3.40 -6.93
N GLU A 21 -28.44 2.26 -7.06
CA GLU A 21 -27.06 2.11 -6.62
C GLU A 21 -26.09 2.99 -7.43
N LYS A 22 -26.27 3.08 -8.75
CA LYS A 22 -25.49 3.99 -9.60
C LYS A 22 -25.74 5.45 -9.21
N ALA A 23 -27.00 5.82 -8.91
CA ALA A 23 -27.35 7.15 -8.43
C ALA A 23 -26.65 7.48 -7.10
N ARG A 24 -26.63 6.54 -6.15
CA ARG A 24 -25.92 6.68 -4.87
C ARG A 24 -24.42 6.87 -5.09
N ALA A 25 -23.81 6.01 -5.90
CA ALA A 25 -22.37 6.08 -6.18
C ALA A 25 -21.97 7.40 -6.86
N ALA A 26 -22.74 7.89 -7.83
CA ALA A 26 -22.52 9.18 -8.47
C ALA A 26 -22.70 10.35 -7.47
N HIS A 27 -23.69 10.27 -6.59
CA HIS A 27 -23.92 11.26 -5.54
C HIS A 27 -22.77 11.29 -4.52
N GLU A 28 -22.29 10.12 -4.07
CA GLU A 28 -21.14 10.03 -3.17
C GLU A 28 -19.88 10.59 -3.82
N LYS A 29 -19.66 10.29 -5.09
CA LYS A 29 -18.55 10.82 -5.86
C LYS A 29 -18.58 12.34 -5.96
N TYR A 30 -19.78 12.93 -6.20
CA TYR A 30 -19.97 14.37 -6.17
C TYR A 30 -19.65 14.97 -4.78
N LEU A 31 -20.13 14.33 -3.71
CA LEU A 31 -19.84 14.79 -2.34
C LEU A 31 -18.35 14.82 -2.02
N ILE A 32 -17.55 13.92 -2.60
CA ILE A 32 -16.11 13.84 -2.41
C ILE A 32 -15.36 14.82 -3.30
N LYS A 33 -15.69 14.85 -4.61
CA LYS A 33 -14.90 15.57 -5.63
C LYS A 33 -15.46 16.96 -5.97
N GLN A 34 -16.73 17.21 -5.67
CA GLN A 34 -17.46 18.45 -5.99
C GLN A 34 -17.42 18.85 -7.48
N GLN A 35 -17.36 17.85 -8.38
CA GLN A 35 -17.34 18.08 -9.81
C GLN A 35 -18.78 18.17 -10.35
N GLU A 36 -19.05 19.19 -11.17
CA GLU A 36 -20.40 19.44 -11.73
C GLU A 36 -20.89 18.28 -12.60
N SER A 37 -20.00 17.60 -13.31
CA SER A 37 -20.31 16.40 -14.10
C SER A 37 -20.84 15.23 -13.26
N ASP A 38 -20.29 15.05 -12.04
CA ASP A 38 -20.77 14.02 -11.12
C ASP A 38 -22.14 14.38 -10.52
N LEU A 39 -22.40 15.68 -10.30
CA LEU A 39 -23.70 16.19 -9.88
C LEU A 39 -24.77 15.92 -10.93
N GLU A 40 -24.49 16.22 -12.21
CA GLU A 40 -25.42 15.97 -13.32
C GLU A 40 -25.72 14.50 -13.48
N THR A 41 -24.68 13.67 -13.47
CA THR A 41 -24.83 12.21 -13.56
C THR A 41 -25.69 11.66 -12.41
N ALA A 42 -25.52 12.16 -11.18
CA ALA A 42 -26.36 11.74 -10.06
C ALA A 42 -27.82 12.14 -10.23
N ILE A 43 -28.10 13.37 -10.70
CA ILE A 43 -29.46 13.85 -11.00
C ILE A 43 -30.12 12.98 -12.05
N GLU A 44 -29.44 12.69 -13.15
CA GLU A 44 -29.97 11.85 -14.23
C GLU A 44 -30.36 10.46 -13.73
N TYR A 45 -29.50 9.80 -12.97
CA TYR A 45 -29.80 8.48 -12.42
C TYR A 45 -30.95 8.50 -11.40
N TYR A 46 -31.12 9.54 -10.56
CA TYR A 46 -32.26 9.63 -9.67
C TYR A 46 -33.56 9.90 -10.44
N VAL A 47 -33.53 10.70 -11.49
CA VAL A 47 -34.68 10.92 -12.39
C VAL A 47 -35.06 9.62 -13.09
N GLU A 48 -34.07 8.85 -13.58
CA GLU A 48 -34.32 7.54 -14.20
C GLU A 48 -34.89 6.53 -13.19
N ALA A 49 -34.38 6.53 -11.95
CA ALA A 49 -34.88 5.68 -10.87
C ALA A 49 -36.38 5.98 -10.56
N ILE A 50 -36.75 7.26 -10.47
CA ILE A 50 -38.14 7.67 -10.24
C ILE A 50 -39.05 7.27 -11.43
N LYS A 51 -38.59 7.44 -12.67
CA LYS A 51 -39.33 7.00 -13.87
C LYS A 51 -39.55 5.50 -13.90
N SER A 52 -38.52 4.73 -13.48
CA SER A 52 -38.58 3.27 -13.47
C SER A 52 -39.40 2.70 -12.31
N ALA A 53 -39.39 3.34 -11.17
CA ALA A 53 -40.15 2.97 -9.97
C ALA A 53 -40.55 4.21 -9.15
N PRO A 54 -41.74 4.76 -9.40
CA PRO A 54 -42.28 5.94 -8.68
C PRO A 54 -42.48 5.72 -7.18
N SER A 55 -42.40 4.49 -6.69
CA SER A 55 -42.53 4.15 -5.27
C SER A 55 -41.22 4.20 -4.48
N LEU A 56 -40.12 4.65 -5.09
CA LEU A 56 -38.80 4.76 -4.42
C LEU A 56 -38.70 6.09 -3.63
N SER A 57 -39.12 6.09 -2.40
CA SER A 57 -39.07 7.23 -1.48
C SER A 57 -37.66 7.89 -1.44
N GLU A 58 -36.58 7.10 -1.40
CA GLU A 58 -35.23 7.60 -1.36
C GLU A 58 -34.85 8.49 -2.55
N ALA A 59 -35.30 8.15 -3.73
CA ALA A 59 -34.94 8.90 -4.93
C ALA A 59 -35.47 10.34 -4.89
N TYR A 60 -36.64 10.57 -4.32
CA TYR A 60 -37.28 11.89 -4.25
C TYR A 60 -36.52 12.87 -3.34
N TYR A 61 -36.23 12.50 -2.08
CA TYR A 61 -35.55 13.43 -1.19
C TYR A 61 -34.08 13.64 -1.55
N ARG A 62 -33.38 12.64 -2.13
CA ARG A 62 -32.00 12.81 -2.62
C ARG A 62 -31.98 13.67 -3.89
N LEU A 63 -32.88 13.45 -4.83
CA LEU A 63 -33.00 14.30 -6.02
C LEU A 63 -33.29 15.74 -5.62
N ALA A 64 -34.24 15.97 -4.70
CA ALA A 64 -34.55 17.29 -4.19
C ALA A 64 -33.32 18.04 -3.66
N SER A 65 -32.45 17.33 -2.92
CA SER A 65 -31.24 17.95 -2.41
C SER A 65 -30.23 18.36 -3.51
N LEU A 66 -30.09 17.54 -4.55
CA LEU A 66 -29.16 17.82 -5.66
C LEU A 66 -29.70 18.93 -6.57
N LEU A 67 -31.03 18.94 -6.85
CA LEU A 67 -31.67 19.99 -7.64
C LEU A 67 -31.64 21.34 -6.93
N LEU A 68 -31.76 21.36 -5.60
CA LEU A 68 -31.62 22.58 -4.79
C LEU A 68 -30.14 23.10 -4.82
N ILE A 69 -29.15 22.20 -4.74
CA ILE A 69 -27.74 22.55 -4.88
C ILE A 69 -27.45 23.17 -6.25
N LYS A 70 -28.04 22.59 -7.32
CA LYS A 70 -27.90 23.10 -8.69
C LYS A 70 -28.71 24.38 -8.95
N GLY A 71 -29.54 24.81 -8.00
CA GLY A 71 -30.42 25.98 -8.16
C GLY A 71 -31.61 25.77 -9.11
N GLN A 72 -31.98 24.54 -9.43
CA GLN A 72 -33.06 24.19 -10.35
C GLN A 72 -34.43 24.16 -9.70
N ILE A 73 -34.51 24.05 -8.37
CA ILE A 73 -35.75 24.12 -7.60
C ILE A 73 -35.57 25.06 -6.41
N SER A 74 -36.71 25.64 -5.93
CA SER A 74 -36.75 26.38 -4.68
C SER A 74 -36.78 25.46 -3.46
N VAL A 75 -36.57 26.03 -2.27
CA VAL A 75 -36.72 25.28 -1.00
C VAL A 75 -38.15 24.72 -0.86
N SER A 76 -39.16 25.46 -1.27
CA SER A 76 -40.57 24.98 -1.30
C SER A 76 -40.76 23.78 -2.24
N GLY A 77 -40.12 23.80 -3.43
CA GLY A 77 -40.13 22.67 -4.36
C GLY A 77 -39.42 21.43 -3.78
N ALA A 78 -38.31 21.62 -3.05
CA ALA A 78 -37.65 20.53 -2.37
C ALA A 78 -38.52 19.93 -1.24
N LEU A 79 -39.27 20.76 -0.52
CA LEU A 79 -40.23 20.31 0.51
C LEU A 79 -41.35 19.49 -0.09
N GLU A 80 -41.85 19.84 -1.28
CA GLU A 80 -42.90 19.03 -1.98
C GLU A 80 -42.40 17.65 -2.36
N GLN A 81 -41.16 17.56 -2.85
CA GLN A 81 -40.54 16.26 -3.14
C GLN A 81 -40.38 15.40 -1.88
N CYS A 82 -40.02 16.01 -0.76
CA CYS A 82 -39.93 15.30 0.52
C CYS A 82 -41.32 14.86 1.04
N LYS A 83 -42.36 15.67 0.85
CA LYS A 83 -43.75 15.26 1.16
C LYS A 83 -44.16 14.05 0.32
N THR A 84 -43.79 14.02 -0.96
CA THR A 84 -44.03 12.85 -1.81
C THR A 84 -43.29 11.62 -1.26
N ALA A 85 -42.04 11.77 -0.86
CA ALA A 85 -41.25 10.68 -0.24
C ALA A 85 -41.93 10.15 1.03
N LEU A 86 -42.44 11.05 1.90
CA LEU A 86 -43.15 10.69 3.14
C LEU A 86 -44.55 10.10 2.88
N THR A 87 -45.18 10.43 1.76
CA THR A 87 -46.46 9.80 1.36
C THR A 87 -46.21 8.35 0.94
N ILE A 88 -45.09 8.08 0.28
CA ILE A 88 -44.69 6.72 -0.10
C ILE A 88 -44.24 5.90 1.13
N GLU A 89 -43.37 6.46 1.97
CA GLU A 89 -42.84 5.82 3.16
C GLU A 89 -42.95 6.75 4.38
N PRO A 90 -44.06 6.75 5.11
CA PRO A 90 -44.32 7.67 6.23
C PRO A 90 -43.33 7.50 7.41
N ASN A 91 -42.65 6.35 7.51
CA ASN A 91 -41.73 6.03 8.57
C ASN A 91 -40.25 6.10 8.15
N ASN A 92 -39.96 6.63 6.95
CA ASN A 92 -38.57 6.74 6.48
C ASN A 92 -37.80 7.82 7.25
N PRO A 93 -36.78 7.45 8.06
CA PRO A 93 -36.06 8.40 8.90
C PRO A 93 -35.27 9.43 8.09
N ASN A 94 -34.77 9.07 6.91
CA ASN A 94 -34.05 9.98 6.06
C ASN A 94 -34.99 10.99 5.37
N ALA A 95 -36.21 10.58 4.97
CA ALA A 95 -37.19 11.51 4.43
C ALA A 95 -37.57 12.58 5.47
N HIS A 96 -37.79 12.19 6.75
CA HIS A 96 -38.01 13.14 7.84
C HIS A 96 -36.77 14.04 8.06
N LEU A 97 -35.56 13.49 7.98
CA LEU A 97 -34.33 14.27 8.11
C LEU A 97 -34.22 15.36 7.04
N TYR A 98 -34.47 15.02 5.77
CA TYR A 98 -34.40 15.97 4.66
C TYR A 98 -35.55 17.00 4.72
N THR A 99 -36.74 16.59 5.14
CA THR A 99 -37.88 17.52 5.37
C THR A 99 -37.51 18.56 6.42
N GLY A 100 -37.04 18.14 7.59
CA GLY A 100 -36.59 19.04 8.64
C GLY A 100 -35.43 19.94 8.20
N TYR A 101 -34.52 19.44 7.39
CA TYR A 101 -33.43 20.23 6.81
C TYR A 101 -33.94 21.36 5.91
N PHE A 102 -34.86 21.08 4.99
CA PHE A 102 -35.42 22.08 4.09
C PHE A 102 -36.34 23.07 4.82
N GLN A 103 -37.08 22.62 5.87
CA GLN A 103 -37.79 23.52 6.77
C GLN A 103 -36.87 24.49 7.50
N CYS A 104 -35.71 24.04 7.94
CA CYS A 104 -34.69 24.97 8.50
C CYS A 104 -34.24 26.02 7.47
N LEU A 105 -34.05 25.64 6.22
CA LEU A 105 -33.69 26.57 5.14
C LEU A 105 -34.82 27.57 4.83
N ASN A 106 -36.09 27.16 5.04
CA ASN A 106 -37.27 27.99 4.88
C ASN A 106 -37.59 28.87 6.10
N GLY A 107 -36.85 28.70 7.22
CA GLY A 107 -37.06 29.42 8.46
C GLY A 107 -38.13 28.82 9.39
N GLU A 108 -38.65 27.66 9.05
CA GLU A 108 -39.73 26.94 9.78
C GLU A 108 -39.11 26.08 10.89
N PHE A 109 -38.57 26.68 11.94
CA PHE A 109 -37.77 25.98 12.95
C PHE A 109 -38.60 25.05 13.86
N ASP A 110 -39.83 25.36 14.15
CA ASP A 110 -40.70 24.50 15.00
C ASP A 110 -41.14 23.23 14.25
N GLU A 111 -41.43 23.33 12.98
CA GLU A 111 -41.71 22.23 12.09
C GLU A 111 -40.46 21.34 11.93
N ALA A 112 -39.32 21.95 11.68
CA ALA A 112 -38.04 21.26 11.56
C ALA A 112 -37.68 20.46 12.83
N GLU A 113 -37.94 21.02 14.03
CA GLU A 113 -37.72 20.32 15.31
C GLU A 113 -38.56 19.04 15.40
N ARG A 114 -39.84 19.10 14.98
CA ARG A 114 -40.73 17.93 14.96
C ARG A 114 -40.24 16.85 14.00
N GLU A 115 -39.81 17.26 12.81
CA GLU A 115 -39.29 16.32 11.80
C GLU A 115 -38.00 15.67 12.24
N PHE A 116 -37.06 16.38 12.88
CA PHE A 116 -35.83 15.80 13.43
C PHE A 116 -36.11 14.85 14.58
N HIS A 117 -37.07 15.14 15.47
CA HIS A 117 -37.53 14.19 16.48
C HIS A 117 -38.09 12.92 15.86
N SER A 118 -38.88 13.07 14.79
CA SER A 118 -39.43 11.93 14.02
C SER A 118 -38.28 11.10 13.39
N ALA A 119 -37.29 11.75 12.82
CA ALA A 119 -36.10 11.07 12.27
C ALA A 119 -35.33 10.34 13.36
N ILE A 120 -35.08 10.95 14.53
CA ILE A 120 -34.37 10.34 15.67
C ILE A 120 -35.11 9.09 16.18
N SER A 121 -36.41 9.20 16.40
CA SER A 121 -37.21 8.10 16.95
C SER A 121 -37.24 6.87 16.03
N ARG A 122 -37.12 7.07 14.71
CA ARG A 122 -37.17 6.00 13.70
C ARG A 122 -35.78 5.48 13.30
N SER A 123 -34.71 6.23 13.56
CA SER A 123 -33.32 5.86 13.20
C SER A 123 -32.63 4.95 14.20
N GLY A 124 -33.18 4.76 15.40
CA GLY A 124 -32.54 3.98 16.47
C GLY A 124 -31.12 4.48 16.83
N ALA A 125 -30.17 3.57 16.86
CA ALA A 125 -28.77 3.89 17.20
C ALA A 125 -28.09 4.80 16.17
N ASN A 126 -28.54 4.82 14.92
CA ASN A 126 -27.97 5.59 13.82
C ASN A 126 -28.55 7.03 13.68
N SER A 127 -28.94 7.64 14.78
CA SER A 127 -29.61 8.95 14.81
C SER A 127 -28.64 10.16 14.88
N ALA A 128 -27.39 9.98 14.52
CA ALA A 128 -26.37 11.04 14.64
C ALA A 128 -26.70 12.30 13.82
N ARG A 129 -27.05 12.14 12.55
CA ARG A 129 -27.39 13.26 11.64
C ARG A 129 -28.59 14.07 12.12
N PRO A 130 -29.77 13.45 12.41
CA PRO A 130 -30.93 14.17 12.94
C PRO A 130 -30.62 14.93 14.24
N ARG A 131 -29.81 14.35 15.15
CA ARG A 131 -29.42 15.01 16.41
C ARG A 131 -28.63 16.30 16.18
N LEU A 132 -27.73 16.29 15.21
CA LEU A 132 -26.94 17.48 14.87
C LEU A 132 -27.78 18.58 14.23
N PHE A 133 -28.72 18.24 13.35
CA PHE A 133 -29.64 19.22 12.81
C PHE A 133 -30.59 19.77 13.88
N LEU A 134 -31.07 18.91 14.80
CA LEU A 134 -31.86 19.35 15.95
C LEU A 134 -31.08 20.30 16.85
N SER A 135 -29.79 20.05 17.09
CA SER A 135 -28.95 20.96 17.85
C SER A 135 -28.87 22.34 17.23
N LYS A 136 -28.85 22.42 15.88
CA LYS A 136 -28.86 23.69 15.15
C LYS A 136 -30.17 24.47 15.33
N VAL A 137 -31.30 23.77 15.30
CA VAL A 137 -32.61 24.41 15.56
C VAL A 137 -32.65 25.01 16.96
N LEU A 138 -32.26 24.24 17.95
CA LEU A 138 -32.19 24.68 19.34
C LEU A 138 -31.22 25.85 19.51
N PHE A 139 -30.09 25.84 18.81
CA PHE A 139 -29.14 26.95 18.82
C PHE A 139 -29.74 28.22 18.24
N ASN A 140 -30.48 28.17 17.12
CA ASN A 140 -31.14 29.32 16.55
C ASN A 140 -32.18 29.92 17.51
N LYS A 141 -32.92 29.06 18.24
CA LYS A 141 -33.84 29.48 19.30
C LYS A 141 -33.08 30.21 20.44
N ILE A 142 -31.95 29.66 20.87
CA ILE A 142 -31.09 30.26 21.88
C ILE A 142 -30.58 31.63 21.43
N LYS A 143 -30.10 31.72 20.19
CA LYS A 143 -29.59 32.97 19.61
C LYS A 143 -30.65 34.08 19.54
N ASN A 144 -31.88 33.71 19.22
CA ASN A 144 -32.98 34.67 19.10
C ASN A 144 -33.60 35.03 20.46
N LYS A 145 -33.02 34.60 21.60
CA LYS A 145 -33.52 34.82 22.97
C LYS A 145 -34.90 34.19 23.26
N ASP A 146 -35.36 33.28 22.39
CA ASP A 146 -36.60 32.52 22.57
C ASP A 146 -36.25 31.10 23.03
N TYR A 147 -35.69 30.97 24.26
CA TYR A 147 -35.24 29.69 24.80
C TYR A 147 -35.50 29.51 26.28
N LYS A 148 -35.63 28.22 26.69
CA LYS A 148 -35.61 27.81 28.09
C LYS A 148 -34.24 27.19 28.40
N ILE A 149 -33.82 27.22 29.68
CA ILE A 149 -32.56 26.55 30.12
C ILE A 149 -32.49 25.09 29.66
N THR A 150 -33.65 24.44 29.59
CA THR A 150 -33.76 23.07 29.07
C THR A 150 -33.31 22.92 27.61
N ASP A 151 -33.47 23.98 26.80
CA ASP A 151 -33.08 23.94 25.38
C ASP A 151 -31.57 24.05 25.23
N VAL A 152 -30.89 24.76 26.14
CA VAL A 152 -29.43 24.80 26.20
C VAL A 152 -28.86 23.43 26.54
N VAL A 153 -29.44 22.74 27.51
CA VAL A 153 -29.03 21.38 27.91
C VAL A 153 -29.29 20.39 26.77
N LYS A 154 -30.46 20.48 26.11
CA LYS A 154 -30.79 19.66 24.94
C LYS A 154 -29.84 19.93 23.77
N PHE A 155 -29.53 21.20 23.51
CA PHE A 155 -28.55 21.59 22.49
C PHE A 155 -27.20 20.89 22.73
N LEU A 156 -26.66 21.02 23.94
CA LEU A 156 -25.39 20.37 24.29
C LEU A 156 -25.47 18.85 24.17
N TYR A 157 -26.56 18.23 24.62
CA TYR A 157 -26.78 16.79 24.50
C TYR A 157 -26.81 16.32 23.05
N TYR A 158 -27.63 16.96 22.20
CA TYR A 158 -27.74 16.57 20.79
C TYR A 158 -26.50 16.89 19.98
N PHE A 159 -25.81 17.97 20.32
CA PHE A 159 -24.54 18.33 19.70
C PHE A 159 -23.44 17.30 20.04
N LEU A 160 -23.24 16.97 21.32
CA LEU A 160 -22.23 16.03 21.76
C LEU A 160 -22.53 14.57 21.39
N SER A 161 -23.82 14.19 21.36
CA SER A 161 -24.24 12.82 21.00
C SER A 161 -24.37 12.58 19.49
N GLY A 162 -24.32 13.61 18.69
CA GLY A 162 -24.49 13.54 17.25
C GLY A 162 -23.23 13.15 16.50
N SER A 163 -22.38 12.28 17.02
CA SER A 163 -21.17 11.85 16.36
C SER A 163 -21.42 11.08 15.06
N ALA A 164 -20.71 11.48 14.01
CA ALA A 164 -20.43 10.82 12.74
C ALA A 164 -21.41 10.98 11.56
N MET A 165 -20.85 11.34 10.46
CA MET A 165 -21.35 11.39 9.08
C MET A 165 -22.47 12.39 8.77
N ILE A 166 -22.07 13.59 8.52
CA ILE A 166 -22.91 14.67 8.02
C ILE A 166 -22.79 14.76 6.51
N MET A 167 -23.88 15.14 5.87
CA MET A 167 -23.83 15.65 4.50
C MET A 167 -22.96 16.94 4.45
N TRP A 168 -21.93 16.90 3.65
CA TRP A 168 -20.75 17.77 3.64
C TRP A 168 -21.00 19.23 3.26
N ASP A 169 -22.14 19.59 2.71
CA ASP A 169 -22.36 20.91 2.10
C ASP A 169 -23.51 21.75 2.66
N CYS A 170 -23.78 21.65 3.95
CA CYS A 170 -24.65 22.62 4.56
C CYS A 170 -23.87 23.90 4.91
N PRO A 171 -24.02 25.03 4.17
CA PRO A 171 -23.37 26.32 4.49
C PRO A 171 -23.66 26.78 5.91
N SER A 172 -24.81 26.38 6.43
CA SER A 172 -25.24 26.70 7.80
C SER A 172 -24.46 25.92 8.87
N ILE A 173 -23.91 24.73 8.58
CA ILE A 173 -23.05 24.00 9.53
C ILE A 173 -21.70 24.68 9.58
N LYS A 174 -21.12 25.08 8.43
CA LYS A 174 -19.89 25.89 8.37
C LYS A 174 -20.04 27.21 9.17
N MET A 175 -21.19 27.86 9.05
CA MET A 175 -21.50 29.10 9.78
C MET A 175 -21.72 28.87 11.28
N PHE A 176 -22.36 27.76 11.67
CA PHE A 176 -22.54 27.33 13.05
C PHE A 176 -21.20 26.95 13.71
N CYS A 177 -20.35 26.21 13.01
CA CYS A 177 -19.02 25.90 13.44
C CYS A 177 -18.16 27.17 13.64
N LYS A 178 -18.28 28.14 12.72
CA LYS A 178 -17.61 29.44 12.81
C LYS A 178 -18.08 30.27 14.01
N PHE A 179 -19.36 30.19 14.37
CA PHE A 179 -19.92 30.90 15.51
C PHE A 179 -19.49 30.29 16.86
N LEU A 180 -19.59 28.97 17.02
CA LEU A 180 -19.16 28.28 18.23
C LEU A 180 -17.68 28.49 18.51
N ALA A 181 -16.88 28.64 17.47
CA ALA A 181 -15.44 28.82 17.59
C ALA A 181 -15.02 30.21 18.14
N ASN A 182 -15.90 31.20 18.27
CA ASN A 182 -15.50 32.53 18.68
C ASN A 182 -15.37 32.77 20.21
N ASP A 183 -16.10 31.97 21.03
CA ASP A 183 -16.23 32.28 22.48
C ASP A 183 -15.78 31.15 23.45
N PHE A 184 -15.05 30.14 22.97
CA PHE A 184 -14.69 28.97 23.79
C PHE A 184 -13.33 29.08 24.49
N SER A 185 -13.20 28.42 25.65
CA SER A 185 -11.92 28.17 26.33
C SER A 185 -11.03 27.20 25.51
N VAL A 186 -9.74 27.14 25.81
CA VAL A 186 -8.75 26.22 25.19
C VAL A 186 -9.25 24.79 25.18
N PHE A 187 -9.81 24.30 26.28
CA PHE A 187 -10.38 22.95 26.41
C PHE A 187 -11.55 22.72 25.44
N SER A 188 -12.41 23.70 25.28
CA SER A 188 -13.58 23.63 24.40
C SER A 188 -13.18 23.60 22.92
N TYR A 189 -12.11 24.28 22.51
CA TYR A 189 -11.60 24.20 21.14
C TYR A 189 -11.03 22.82 20.82
N LYS A 190 -10.35 22.18 21.77
CA LYS A 190 -9.87 20.80 21.61
C LYS A 190 -11.05 19.84 21.40
N ALA A 191 -12.03 19.87 22.31
CA ALA A 191 -13.23 19.03 22.22
C ALA A 191 -14.05 19.29 20.94
N LEU A 192 -14.12 20.53 20.49
CA LEU A 192 -14.76 20.90 19.25
C LEU A 192 -14.03 20.34 18.03
N GLY A 193 -12.70 20.46 18.00
CA GLY A 193 -11.87 19.88 16.95
C GLY A 193 -12.04 18.36 16.86
N GLU A 194 -11.92 17.64 17.98
CA GLU A 194 -12.12 16.19 18.07
C GLU A 194 -13.54 15.76 17.64
N THR A 195 -14.55 16.60 17.90
CA THR A 195 -15.91 16.34 17.43
C THR A 195 -15.98 16.45 15.92
N PHE A 196 -15.37 17.47 15.33
CA PHE A 196 -15.31 17.66 13.89
C PHE A 196 -14.51 16.57 13.18
N GLU A 197 -13.42 16.05 13.77
CA GLU A 197 -12.69 14.88 13.28
C GLU A 197 -13.62 13.65 13.18
N LYS A 198 -14.32 13.31 14.27
CA LYS A 198 -15.29 12.21 14.28
C LYS A 198 -16.39 12.37 13.23
N MET A 199 -16.73 13.61 12.89
CA MET A 199 -17.68 13.95 11.86
C MET A 199 -17.05 14.02 10.47
N ARG A 200 -15.76 13.80 10.32
CA ARG A 200 -14.96 13.97 9.10
C ARG A 200 -15.07 15.38 8.50
N LEU A 201 -15.27 16.39 9.32
CA LEU A 201 -15.29 17.80 8.95
C LEU A 201 -13.89 18.41 9.13
N PHE A 202 -12.90 17.86 8.42
CA PHE A 202 -11.49 18.15 8.60
C PHE A 202 -11.12 19.65 8.51
N PRO A 203 -11.64 20.45 7.56
CA PRO A 203 -11.37 21.88 7.54
C PRO A 203 -11.89 22.60 8.80
N SER A 204 -13.03 22.18 9.34
CA SER A 204 -13.61 22.77 10.56
C SER A 204 -12.86 22.33 11.81
N ALA A 205 -12.35 21.08 11.85
CA ALA A 205 -11.49 20.58 12.90
C ALA A 205 -10.17 21.40 12.95
N LEU A 206 -9.53 21.57 11.80
CA LEU A 206 -8.31 22.37 11.67
C LEU A 206 -8.51 23.82 12.11
N GLU A 207 -9.63 24.44 11.73
CA GLU A 207 -9.96 25.80 12.16
C GLU A 207 -10.18 25.88 13.69
N ALA A 208 -10.84 24.88 14.28
CA ALA A 208 -11.04 24.81 15.73
C ALA A 208 -9.69 24.70 16.46
N TYR A 209 -8.80 23.80 16.00
CA TYR A 209 -7.47 23.65 16.60
C TYR A 209 -6.61 24.90 16.46
N ASN A 210 -6.61 25.54 15.28
CA ASN A 210 -5.89 26.81 15.08
C ASN A 210 -6.39 27.92 16.00
N ARG A 211 -7.69 27.96 16.31
CA ARG A 211 -8.24 28.94 17.26
C ARG A 211 -7.87 28.62 18.71
N GLY A 212 -7.85 27.33 19.05
CA GLY A 212 -7.37 26.84 20.33
C GLY A 212 -5.89 27.22 20.55
N LEU A 213 -5.07 26.97 19.54
CA LEU A 213 -3.65 27.31 19.54
C LEU A 213 -3.37 28.81 19.84
N LYS A 214 -4.17 29.71 19.27
CA LYS A 214 -4.04 31.17 19.50
C LYS A 214 -4.36 31.60 20.93
N LYS A 215 -4.97 30.73 21.75
CA LYS A 215 -5.40 31.01 23.12
C LYS A 215 -4.55 30.36 24.20
N THR A 216 -3.49 29.64 23.82
CA THR A 216 -2.61 28.94 24.77
C THR A 216 -1.15 29.07 24.38
N GLU A 217 -0.28 29.14 25.37
CA GLU A 217 1.16 28.99 25.20
C GLU A 217 1.57 27.49 25.14
N GLN A 218 0.75 26.60 25.68
CA GLN A 218 0.95 25.14 25.61
C GLN A 218 0.27 24.56 24.38
N GLY A 219 0.75 24.96 23.21
CA GLY A 219 0.15 24.61 21.93
C GLY A 219 0.47 23.20 21.39
N ASN A 220 1.37 22.44 22.04
CA ASN A 220 1.82 21.13 21.57
C ASN A 220 0.68 20.16 21.30
N VAL A 221 -0.35 20.13 22.15
CA VAL A 221 -1.53 19.25 21.99
C VAL A 221 -2.32 19.57 20.71
N PHE A 222 -2.44 20.85 20.36
CA PHE A 222 -3.13 21.26 19.14
C PHE A 222 -2.31 20.91 17.90
N TYR A 223 -1.01 21.15 17.90
CA TYR A 223 -0.13 20.76 16.81
C TYR A 223 -0.12 19.25 16.62
N LEU A 224 -0.12 18.46 17.70
CA LEU A 224 -0.23 17.01 17.64
C LEU A 224 -1.52 16.58 16.92
N LYS A 225 -2.66 17.15 17.30
CA LYS A 225 -3.96 16.89 16.67
C LYS A 225 -4.04 17.35 15.22
N MET A 226 -3.44 18.49 14.90
CA MET A 226 -3.34 18.99 13.51
C MET A 226 -2.47 18.07 12.65
N GLY A 227 -1.41 17.51 13.23
CA GLY A 227 -0.57 16.52 12.60
C GLY A 227 -1.33 15.23 12.29
N ASP A 228 -2.09 14.69 13.27
CA ASP A 228 -2.96 13.53 13.08
C ASP A 228 -3.97 13.76 11.95
N LEU A 229 -4.63 14.92 11.97
CA LEU A 229 -5.61 15.30 10.97
C LEU A 229 -5.01 15.43 9.56
N ALA A 230 -3.82 16.02 9.45
CA ALA A 230 -3.11 16.15 8.18
C ALA A 230 -2.76 14.77 7.61
N LEU A 231 -2.36 13.83 8.49
CA LEU A 231 -2.07 12.45 8.11
C LEU A 231 -3.32 11.72 7.59
N GLU A 232 -4.46 11.86 8.26
CA GLU A 232 -5.75 11.32 7.79
C GLU A 232 -6.17 11.91 6.43
N CYS A 233 -5.80 13.15 6.15
CA CYS A 233 -6.01 13.80 4.85
C CYS A 233 -4.95 13.44 3.80
N ASN A 234 -4.01 12.53 4.11
CA ASN A 234 -2.89 12.14 3.27
C ASN A 234 -1.95 13.32 2.90
N ASN A 235 -1.88 14.33 3.77
CA ASN A 235 -0.97 15.46 3.64
C ASN A 235 0.23 15.25 4.56
N ILE A 236 1.17 14.45 4.11
CA ILE A 236 2.32 13.98 4.89
C ILE A 236 3.23 15.14 5.31
N ASP A 237 3.54 16.06 4.39
CA ASP A 237 4.44 17.19 4.68
C ASP A 237 3.88 18.10 5.76
N ALA A 238 2.59 18.45 5.67
CA ALA A 238 1.94 19.23 6.71
C ALA A 238 1.88 18.47 8.06
N SER A 239 1.68 17.17 8.04
CA SER A 239 1.67 16.34 9.25
C SER A 239 3.03 16.39 9.95
N ILE A 240 4.12 16.22 9.22
CA ILE A 240 5.50 16.29 9.75
C ILE A 240 5.78 17.69 10.31
N GLU A 241 5.38 18.74 9.61
CA GLU A 241 5.57 20.13 10.06
C GLU A 241 4.83 20.38 11.39
N TYR A 242 3.59 19.95 11.50
CA TYR A 242 2.83 20.08 12.75
C TYR A 242 3.43 19.27 13.90
N TYR A 243 3.90 18.04 13.65
CA TYR A 243 4.57 17.28 14.69
C TYR A 243 5.92 17.89 15.08
N LYS A 244 6.69 18.46 14.15
CA LYS A 244 7.94 19.19 14.46
C LYS A 244 7.63 20.40 15.36
N HIS A 245 6.59 21.17 15.08
CA HIS A 245 6.16 22.27 15.97
C HIS A 245 5.68 21.78 17.34
N ALA A 246 4.98 20.63 17.39
CA ALA A 246 4.62 20.04 18.66
C ALA A 246 5.85 19.63 19.47
N TYR A 247 6.87 19.07 18.80
CA TYR A 247 8.14 18.67 19.42
C TYR A 247 8.95 19.89 19.91
N GLU A 248 9.02 20.98 19.15
CA GLU A 248 9.69 22.21 19.58
C GLU A 248 9.10 22.78 20.88
N LEU A 249 7.78 22.66 21.05
CA LEU A 249 7.09 23.12 22.27
C LEU A 249 7.23 22.16 23.45
N ASN A 250 7.35 20.86 23.19
CA ASN A 250 7.51 19.85 24.22
C ASN A 250 8.40 18.68 23.74
N PRO A 251 9.72 18.84 23.78
CA PRO A 251 10.68 17.82 23.33
C PRO A 251 10.66 16.54 24.17
N THR A 252 10.08 16.58 25.36
CA THR A 252 9.99 15.43 26.28
C THR A 252 8.67 14.68 26.18
N ASP A 253 7.86 14.95 25.17
CA ASP A 253 6.62 14.22 24.94
C ASP A 253 6.88 12.97 24.08
N ARG A 254 6.77 11.81 24.74
CA ARG A 254 7.01 10.50 24.08
C ARG A 254 6.08 10.26 22.90
N GLU A 255 4.81 10.71 22.98
CA GLU A 255 3.83 10.49 21.90
C GLU A 255 4.24 11.24 20.62
N ILE A 256 4.70 12.47 20.76
CA ILE A 256 5.17 13.29 19.64
C ILE A 256 6.39 12.65 18.98
N LEU A 257 7.34 12.20 19.80
CA LEU A 257 8.56 11.53 19.30
C LEU A 257 8.24 10.24 18.52
N ILE A 258 7.32 9.41 19.03
CA ILE A 258 6.89 8.19 18.33
C ILE A 258 6.27 8.55 16.97
N LYS A 259 5.38 9.56 16.94
CA LYS A 259 4.74 9.98 15.69
C LYS A 259 5.76 10.53 14.68
N LEU A 260 6.70 11.37 15.12
CA LEU A 260 7.78 11.86 14.27
C LEU A 260 8.66 10.72 13.74
N ALA A 261 9.13 9.86 14.61
CA ALA A 261 9.96 8.72 14.22
C ALA A 261 9.23 7.83 13.19
N THR A 262 7.97 7.49 13.46
CA THR A 262 7.18 6.61 12.57
C THR A 262 6.89 7.25 11.23
N ILE A 263 6.45 8.53 11.20
CA ILE A 263 6.10 9.19 9.94
C ILE A 263 7.33 9.48 9.08
N THR A 264 8.46 9.89 9.68
CA THR A 264 9.71 10.12 8.95
C THR A 264 10.28 8.81 8.42
N GLN A 265 10.26 7.74 9.21
CA GLN A 265 10.70 6.41 8.78
C GLN A 265 9.92 5.90 7.56
N THR A 266 8.60 6.15 7.53
CA THR A 266 7.71 5.62 6.50
C THR A 266 7.73 6.45 5.23
N TYR A 267 7.70 7.78 5.35
CA TYR A 267 7.44 8.68 4.23
C TYR A 267 8.63 9.56 3.83
N LYS A 268 9.69 9.63 4.63
CA LYS A 268 10.90 10.42 4.38
C LYS A 268 12.17 9.56 4.56
N PRO A 269 12.33 8.53 3.73
CA PRO A 269 13.49 7.63 3.86
C PRO A 269 14.83 8.34 3.67
N GLU A 270 14.86 9.52 3.07
CA GLU A 270 16.03 10.38 2.93
C GLU A 270 16.46 11.03 4.26
N GLU A 271 15.54 11.21 5.22
CA GLU A 271 15.80 11.81 6.53
C GLU A 271 16.23 10.78 7.59
N ILE A 272 16.92 9.69 7.20
CA ILE A 272 17.30 8.57 8.10
C ILE A 272 18.02 9.06 9.36
N SER A 273 18.95 10.00 9.23
CA SER A 273 19.73 10.49 10.40
C SER A 273 18.83 11.17 11.43
N GLN A 274 17.88 11.99 11.00
CA GLN A 274 16.92 12.64 11.88
C GLN A 274 15.96 11.65 12.53
N THR A 275 15.54 10.63 11.78
CA THR A 275 14.73 9.53 12.31
C THR A 275 15.46 8.76 13.41
N ILE A 276 16.75 8.49 13.23
CA ILE A 276 17.62 7.89 14.26
C ILE A 276 17.67 8.77 15.51
N ASP A 277 17.78 10.08 15.36
CA ASP A 277 17.81 11.01 16.50
C ASP A 277 16.51 10.98 17.31
N TYR A 278 15.35 10.88 16.64
CA TYR A 278 14.07 10.71 17.32
C TYR A 278 13.99 9.41 18.11
N TYR A 279 14.43 8.28 17.51
CA TYR A 279 14.46 6.99 18.22
C TYR A 279 15.46 6.99 19.37
N ASN A 280 16.63 7.64 19.22
CA ASN A 280 17.59 7.78 20.32
C ASN A 280 17.00 8.60 21.48
N SER A 281 16.24 9.66 21.18
CA SER A 281 15.54 10.43 22.21
C SER A 281 14.47 9.59 22.94
N LEU A 282 13.86 8.61 22.24
CA LEU A 282 12.89 7.68 22.86
C LEU A 282 13.53 6.73 23.87
N LEU A 283 14.82 6.43 23.76
CA LEU A 283 15.54 5.56 24.72
C LEU A 283 15.58 6.15 26.13
N GLU A 284 15.58 7.49 26.26
CA GLU A 284 15.57 8.18 27.56
C GLU A 284 14.34 7.87 28.41
N PHE A 285 13.24 7.46 27.80
CA PHE A 285 11.99 7.11 28.51
C PHE A 285 12.01 5.72 29.16
N GLY A 286 12.96 4.85 28.80
CA GLY A 286 13.12 3.52 29.36
C GLY A 286 11.98 2.54 29.09
N LYS A 287 11.10 2.83 28.11
CA LYS A 287 9.94 2.02 27.74
C LYS A 287 10.07 1.49 26.32
N ASP A 288 9.62 0.24 26.11
CA ASP A 288 9.65 -0.44 24.81
C ASP A 288 11.05 -0.43 24.17
N LEU A 289 12.09 -0.53 25.00
CA LEU A 289 13.48 -0.42 24.57
C LEU A 289 13.83 -1.47 23.52
N ASP A 290 13.32 -2.69 23.65
CA ASP A 290 13.53 -3.76 22.68
C ASP A 290 13.04 -3.39 21.28
N LYS A 291 11.85 -2.80 21.18
CA LYS A 291 11.28 -2.34 19.92
C LYS A 291 12.06 -1.15 19.35
N ILE A 292 12.45 -0.20 20.20
CA ILE A 292 13.21 0.98 19.78
C ILE A 292 14.57 0.55 19.22
N TYR A 293 15.29 -0.33 19.90
CA TYR A 293 16.56 -0.87 19.41
C TYR A 293 16.38 -1.66 18.10
N TYR A 294 15.28 -2.38 17.96
CA TYR A 294 14.94 -3.09 16.73
C TYR A 294 14.75 -2.13 15.55
N GLU A 295 13.99 -1.05 15.72
CA GLU A 295 13.83 -0.03 14.68
C GLU A 295 15.14 0.70 14.35
N LEU A 296 15.94 1.04 15.38
CA LEU A 296 17.27 1.60 15.19
C LEU A 296 18.17 0.67 14.38
N GLY A 297 18.13 -0.63 14.64
CA GLY A 297 18.87 -1.64 13.88
C GLY A 297 18.54 -1.59 12.39
N HIS A 298 17.27 -1.50 12.03
CA HIS A 298 16.82 -1.37 10.64
C HIS A 298 17.25 -0.04 9.99
N LEU A 299 17.17 1.06 10.74
CA LEU A 299 17.61 2.36 10.24
C LEU A 299 19.13 2.40 9.97
N TYR A 300 19.94 1.81 10.86
CA TYR A 300 21.36 1.68 10.64
C TYR A 300 21.70 0.77 9.45
N LEU A 301 20.93 -0.30 9.21
CA LEU A 301 21.07 -1.10 7.98
C LEU A 301 20.82 -0.27 6.72
N LYS A 302 19.72 0.50 6.69
CA LYS A 302 19.42 1.40 5.56
C LYS A 302 20.53 2.44 5.35
N LYS A 303 21.18 2.88 6.42
CA LYS A 303 22.33 3.81 6.37
C LYS A 303 23.65 3.11 6.00
N LEU A 304 23.65 1.81 5.78
CA LEU A 304 24.81 0.96 5.54
C LEU A 304 25.81 0.92 6.72
N ASP A 305 25.36 1.25 7.91
CA ASP A 305 26.15 1.20 9.15
C ASP A 305 25.99 -0.17 9.81
N LYS A 306 26.79 -1.12 9.33
CA LYS A 306 26.73 -2.53 9.74
C LYS A 306 27.01 -2.71 11.25
N VAL A 307 27.92 -1.93 11.81
CA VAL A 307 28.36 -2.07 13.20
C VAL A 307 27.28 -1.61 14.18
N ASN A 308 26.74 -0.41 13.97
CA ASN A 308 25.67 0.11 14.83
C ASN A 308 24.38 -0.68 14.65
N SER A 309 24.11 -1.19 13.44
CA SER A 309 22.96 -2.07 13.20
C SER A 309 23.06 -3.36 14.02
N ALA A 310 24.16 -4.09 13.94
CA ALA A 310 24.36 -5.32 14.72
C ALA A 310 24.29 -5.05 16.23
N SER A 311 24.87 -3.95 16.69
CA SER A 311 24.83 -3.56 18.11
C SER A 311 23.40 -3.27 18.58
N ALA A 312 22.60 -2.56 17.78
CA ALA A 312 21.22 -2.24 18.10
C ALA A 312 20.34 -3.50 18.14
N PHE A 313 20.44 -4.37 17.12
CA PHE A 313 19.70 -5.64 17.14
C PHE A 313 20.13 -6.54 18.29
N LYS A 314 21.43 -6.55 18.65
CA LYS A 314 21.92 -7.31 19.80
C LYS A 314 21.24 -6.84 21.09
N LEU A 315 21.13 -5.53 21.30
CA LEU A 315 20.43 -4.97 22.45
C LEU A 315 18.94 -5.33 22.45
N ALA A 316 18.28 -5.34 21.28
CA ALA A 316 16.89 -5.79 21.15
C ALA A 316 16.75 -7.28 21.56
N VAL A 317 17.66 -8.15 21.10
CA VAL A 317 17.68 -9.57 21.47
C VAL A 317 17.99 -9.76 22.95
N ASP A 318 18.93 -9.01 23.52
CA ASP A 318 19.27 -9.12 24.94
C ASP A 318 18.09 -8.74 25.86
N LEU A 319 17.24 -7.81 25.41
CA LEU A 319 16.00 -7.42 26.11
C LEU A 319 14.85 -8.41 25.91
N ASN A 320 14.77 -9.05 24.75
CA ASN A 320 13.72 -10.01 24.41
C ASN A 320 14.29 -11.18 23.57
N PRO A 321 15.00 -12.14 24.23
CA PRO A 321 15.70 -13.23 23.55
C PRO A 321 14.79 -14.22 22.82
N GLU A 322 13.53 -14.31 23.25
CA GLU A 322 12.56 -15.25 22.69
C GLU A 322 11.80 -14.65 21.48
N ASN A 323 12.13 -13.44 21.05
CA ASN A 323 11.55 -12.87 19.85
C ASN A 323 12.26 -13.41 18.60
N PRO A 324 11.60 -14.21 17.76
CA PRO A 324 12.22 -14.81 16.57
C PRO A 324 12.64 -13.75 15.53
N TYR A 325 11.87 -12.68 15.40
CA TYR A 325 12.16 -11.61 14.43
C TYR A 325 13.40 -10.82 14.81
N TYR A 326 13.65 -10.62 16.11
CA TYR A 326 14.87 -9.95 16.58
C TYR A 326 16.10 -10.81 16.33
N ASN A 327 16.03 -12.11 16.61
CA ASN A 327 17.10 -13.04 16.34
C ASN A 327 17.42 -13.12 14.85
N ASN A 328 16.41 -13.18 13.98
CA ASN A 328 16.60 -13.16 12.53
C ASN A 328 17.25 -11.86 12.03
N SER A 329 16.80 -10.70 12.52
CA SER A 329 17.36 -9.41 12.10
C SER A 329 18.79 -9.23 12.58
N LEU A 330 19.13 -9.72 13.76
CA LEU A 330 20.50 -9.76 14.25
C LEU A 330 21.37 -10.68 13.38
N ALA A 331 20.89 -11.88 13.05
CA ALA A 331 21.60 -12.79 12.14
C ALA A 331 21.85 -12.12 10.78
N TYR A 332 20.86 -11.47 10.21
CA TYR A 332 21.01 -10.73 8.95
C TYR A 332 22.04 -9.59 9.06
N ALA A 333 22.05 -8.84 10.17
CA ALA A 333 23.05 -7.81 10.40
C ALA A 333 24.47 -8.39 10.51
N TYR A 334 24.62 -9.55 11.13
CA TYR A 334 25.90 -10.26 11.18
C TYR A 334 26.35 -10.76 9.80
N VAL A 335 25.42 -11.23 8.95
CA VAL A 335 25.76 -11.53 7.53
C VAL A 335 26.32 -10.30 6.83
N LYS A 336 25.66 -9.14 6.98
CA LYS A 336 26.15 -7.89 6.39
C LYS A 336 27.48 -7.41 6.96
N ALA A 337 27.79 -7.81 8.19
CA ALA A 337 29.08 -7.55 8.84
C ALA A 337 30.11 -8.66 8.60
N GLU A 338 29.79 -9.69 7.81
CA GLU A 338 30.64 -10.85 7.48
C GLU A 338 30.99 -11.74 8.70
N LEU A 339 30.16 -11.65 9.75
CA LEU A 339 30.28 -12.45 10.98
C LEU A 339 29.38 -13.70 10.86
N TYR A 340 29.75 -14.60 9.97
CA TYR A 340 28.88 -15.70 9.54
C TYR A 340 28.60 -16.75 10.62
N ASP A 341 29.56 -17.03 11.52
CA ASP A 341 29.34 -17.99 12.61
C ASP A 341 28.29 -17.50 13.61
N ASP A 342 28.36 -16.21 13.96
CA ASP A 342 27.34 -15.58 14.79
C ASP A 342 25.98 -15.56 14.08
N ALA A 343 25.97 -15.26 12.77
CA ALA A 343 24.75 -15.26 11.96
C ALA A 343 24.06 -16.63 11.99
N ILE A 344 24.82 -17.71 11.80
CA ILE A 344 24.32 -19.09 11.85
C ILE A 344 23.66 -19.37 13.19
N GLU A 345 24.33 -19.03 14.31
CA GLU A 345 23.78 -19.24 15.65
C GLU A 345 22.41 -18.56 15.83
N TYR A 346 22.30 -17.30 15.42
CA TYR A 346 21.06 -16.54 15.60
C TYR A 346 19.95 -16.93 14.62
N TYR A 347 20.27 -17.34 13.39
CA TYR A 347 19.28 -17.97 12.51
C TYR A 347 18.74 -19.28 13.09
N GLN A 348 19.60 -20.13 13.63
CA GLN A 348 19.17 -21.37 14.28
C GLN A 348 18.29 -21.10 15.50
N LYS A 349 18.56 -20.04 16.29
CA LYS A 349 17.69 -19.61 17.38
C LYS A 349 16.33 -19.14 16.85
N ALA A 350 16.31 -18.34 15.80
CA ALA A 350 15.08 -17.86 15.17
C ALA A 350 14.21 -19.02 14.67
N ILE A 351 14.81 -20.00 13.99
CA ILE A 351 14.12 -21.22 13.52
C ILE A 351 13.51 -22.03 14.67
N LYS A 352 14.24 -22.19 15.77
CA LYS A 352 13.73 -22.91 16.96
C LYS A 352 12.52 -22.24 17.60
N LEU A 353 12.42 -20.92 17.51
CA LEU A 353 11.30 -20.15 18.05
C LEU A 353 10.06 -20.22 17.14
N ASN A 354 10.20 -20.53 15.86
CA ASN A 354 9.19 -20.88 14.86
C ASN A 354 7.82 -20.17 15.05
N PRO A 355 7.71 -18.86 14.73
CA PRO A 355 6.46 -18.11 14.92
C PRO A 355 5.36 -18.54 13.94
N ASP A 356 5.74 -18.86 12.70
CA ASP A 356 4.90 -19.40 11.64
C ASP A 356 5.75 -20.15 10.59
N ALA A 357 5.12 -21.03 9.82
CA ALA A 357 5.83 -21.92 8.92
C ALA A 357 6.41 -21.17 7.70
N GLU A 358 5.66 -20.26 7.11
CA GLU A 358 6.09 -19.52 5.91
C GLU A 358 7.31 -18.64 6.21
N TRP A 359 7.23 -17.86 7.29
CA TRP A 359 8.34 -17.02 7.71
C TRP A 359 9.58 -17.84 8.10
N THR A 360 9.41 -18.96 8.82
CA THR A 360 10.51 -19.82 9.23
C THR A 360 11.18 -20.49 8.01
N SER A 361 10.41 -20.80 6.97
CA SER A 361 10.94 -21.27 5.68
C SER A 361 11.93 -20.27 5.08
N ILE A 362 11.60 -18.98 5.07
CA ILE A 362 12.51 -17.91 4.59
C ILE A 362 13.80 -17.87 5.40
N VAL A 363 13.73 -18.04 6.72
CA VAL A 363 14.91 -18.08 7.58
C VAL A 363 15.78 -19.31 7.32
N CYS A 364 15.16 -20.46 7.05
CA CYS A 364 15.86 -21.67 6.64
C CYS A 364 16.58 -21.47 5.30
N HIS A 365 15.97 -20.76 4.35
CA HIS A 365 16.60 -20.39 3.08
C HIS A 365 17.86 -19.56 3.30
N ALA A 366 17.77 -18.50 4.12
CA ALA A 366 18.92 -17.64 4.43
C ALA A 366 20.08 -18.42 5.10
N LEU A 367 19.76 -19.34 6.01
CA LEU A 367 20.73 -20.21 6.65
C LEU A 367 21.38 -21.16 5.65
N GLY A 368 20.58 -21.78 4.76
CA GLY A 368 21.07 -22.66 3.71
C GLY A 368 22.03 -21.97 2.76
N ALA A 369 21.71 -20.74 2.35
CA ALA A 369 22.59 -19.93 1.50
C ALA A 369 23.97 -19.66 2.14
N ILE A 370 24.01 -19.38 3.46
CA ILE A 370 25.30 -19.21 4.16
C ILE A 370 26.10 -20.51 4.13
N TYR A 371 25.46 -21.65 4.36
CA TYR A 371 26.16 -22.95 4.32
C TYR A 371 26.66 -23.28 2.92
N ALA A 372 25.89 -23.00 1.88
CA ALA A 372 26.27 -23.25 0.50
C ALA A 372 27.44 -22.34 0.06
N GLU A 373 27.22 -21.01 0.12
CA GLU A 373 28.11 -20.04 -0.53
C GLU A 373 29.33 -19.67 0.29
N ILE A 374 29.22 -19.67 1.63
CA ILE A 374 30.26 -19.13 2.53
C ILE A 374 31.01 -20.23 3.27
N LYS A 375 30.29 -21.21 3.77
CA LYS A 375 30.90 -22.32 4.55
C LYS A 375 31.28 -23.51 3.68
N GLU A 376 30.91 -23.49 2.41
CA GLU A 376 31.16 -24.59 1.46
C GLU A 376 30.78 -25.95 2.06
N ASN A 377 29.65 -25.98 2.77
CA ASN A 377 29.11 -27.16 3.44
C ASN A 377 27.76 -27.58 2.81
N PRO A 378 27.80 -28.33 1.72
CA PRO A 378 26.61 -28.68 0.96
C PRO A 378 25.61 -29.54 1.74
N GLU A 379 26.08 -30.39 2.68
CA GLU A 379 25.21 -31.23 3.48
C GLU A 379 24.38 -30.41 4.47
N ALA A 380 25.00 -29.39 5.09
CA ALA A 380 24.28 -28.48 5.98
C ALA A 380 23.36 -27.54 5.21
N ALA A 381 23.74 -27.12 4.00
CA ALA A 381 22.91 -26.33 3.11
C ALA A 381 21.66 -27.10 2.69
N GLU A 382 21.83 -28.34 2.21
CA GLU A 382 20.72 -29.23 1.80
C GLU A 382 19.77 -29.48 2.98
N ALA A 383 20.30 -29.73 4.19
CA ALA A 383 19.47 -29.92 5.38
C ALA A 383 18.65 -28.67 5.73
N ALA A 384 19.23 -27.47 5.62
CA ALA A 384 18.53 -26.22 5.89
C ALA A 384 17.45 -25.94 4.83
N PHE A 385 17.76 -26.11 3.54
CA PHE A 385 16.80 -25.94 2.46
C PHE A 385 15.63 -26.94 2.58
N ASN A 386 15.92 -28.21 2.85
CA ASN A 386 14.88 -29.22 3.05
C ASN A 386 14.01 -28.93 4.27
N ALA A 387 14.57 -28.39 5.37
CA ALA A 387 13.78 -27.95 6.51
C ALA A 387 12.81 -26.82 6.11
N GLY A 388 13.27 -25.87 5.30
CA GLY A 388 12.42 -24.81 4.75
C GLY A 388 11.31 -25.36 3.82
N MET A 389 11.64 -26.33 2.95
CA MET A 389 10.68 -27.00 2.06
C MET A 389 9.62 -27.82 2.79
N ILE A 390 9.94 -28.37 3.97
CA ILE A 390 8.94 -29.06 4.81
C ILE A 390 7.91 -28.05 5.35
N LEU A 391 8.35 -26.84 5.68
CA LEU A 391 7.50 -25.78 6.23
C LEU A 391 6.66 -25.09 5.15
N ASP A 392 7.28 -24.81 4.01
CA ASP A 392 6.63 -24.23 2.84
C ASP A 392 7.07 -24.95 1.56
N PRO A 393 6.33 -25.98 1.13
CA PRO A 393 6.63 -26.72 -0.09
C PRO A 393 6.54 -25.91 -1.38
N ASN A 394 5.87 -24.75 -1.33
CA ASN A 394 5.68 -23.89 -2.50
C ASN A 394 6.70 -22.74 -2.58
N ASN A 395 7.72 -22.76 -1.75
CA ASN A 395 8.77 -21.73 -1.78
C ASN A 395 9.71 -21.95 -2.97
N VAL A 396 9.48 -21.22 -4.05
CA VAL A 396 10.24 -21.33 -5.30
C VAL A 396 11.72 -20.92 -5.09
N ASP A 397 12.01 -19.96 -4.24
CA ASP A 397 13.39 -19.50 -4.00
C ASP A 397 14.23 -20.60 -3.36
N ILE A 398 13.67 -21.35 -2.43
CA ILE A 398 14.36 -22.52 -1.84
C ILE A 398 14.55 -23.62 -2.89
N GLN A 399 13.53 -23.90 -3.72
CA GLN A 399 13.64 -24.89 -4.78
C GLN A 399 14.75 -24.52 -5.77
N LEU A 400 14.86 -23.24 -6.15
CA LEU A 400 15.93 -22.76 -7.01
C LEU A 400 17.30 -22.94 -6.37
N SER A 401 17.45 -22.49 -5.11
CA SER A 401 18.74 -22.64 -4.38
C SER A 401 19.14 -24.08 -4.15
N LEU A 402 18.17 -24.97 -3.89
CA LEU A 402 18.42 -26.40 -3.75
C LEU A 402 18.79 -27.03 -5.09
N GLY A 403 18.15 -26.61 -6.18
CA GLY A 403 18.53 -27.02 -7.53
C GLY A 403 19.94 -26.56 -7.90
N ASP A 404 20.32 -25.32 -7.57
CA ASP A 404 21.68 -24.80 -7.77
C ASP A 404 22.71 -25.61 -6.98
N LEU A 405 22.42 -25.94 -5.73
CA LEU A 405 23.27 -26.80 -4.91
C LEU A 405 23.49 -28.17 -5.54
N TYR A 406 22.44 -28.78 -6.10
CA TYR A 406 22.58 -30.06 -6.81
C TYR A 406 23.35 -29.91 -8.13
N MET A 407 23.24 -28.77 -8.82
CA MET A 407 24.09 -28.46 -9.99
C MET A 407 25.58 -28.42 -9.61
N GLU A 408 25.92 -27.73 -8.53
CA GLU A 408 27.30 -27.65 -8.02
C GLU A 408 27.84 -29.02 -7.61
N GLN A 409 27.01 -29.89 -7.06
CA GLN A 409 27.34 -31.28 -6.73
C GLN A 409 27.37 -32.20 -7.96
N ASN A 410 27.06 -31.69 -9.15
CA ASN A 410 26.91 -32.46 -10.38
C ASN A 410 25.82 -33.56 -10.28
N ASP A 411 24.83 -33.40 -9.39
CA ASP A 411 23.64 -34.25 -9.29
C ASP A 411 22.52 -33.71 -10.20
N LEU A 412 22.76 -33.81 -11.50
CA LEU A 412 21.89 -33.19 -12.51
C LEU A 412 20.45 -33.74 -12.47
N ASP A 413 20.25 -35.00 -12.05
CA ASP A 413 18.93 -35.60 -11.91
C ASP A 413 18.09 -34.91 -10.83
N LYS A 414 18.70 -34.71 -9.67
CA LYS A 414 18.03 -33.96 -8.58
C LYS A 414 17.82 -32.51 -8.96
N ALA A 415 18.81 -31.85 -9.58
CA ALA A 415 18.67 -30.46 -10.02
C ALA A 415 17.48 -30.28 -10.96
N ILE A 416 17.41 -31.09 -12.05
CA ILE A 416 16.31 -31.03 -13.02
C ILE A 416 14.97 -31.28 -12.33
N LYS A 417 14.88 -32.31 -11.48
CA LYS A 417 13.65 -32.58 -10.75
C LYS A 417 13.21 -31.41 -9.90
N THR A 418 14.12 -30.83 -9.12
CA THR A 418 13.81 -29.70 -8.22
C THR A 418 13.36 -28.46 -9.00
N TYR A 419 14.01 -28.16 -10.13
CA TYR A 419 13.56 -27.07 -11.00
C TYR A 419 12.20 -27.35 -11.65
N CYS A 420 11.92 -28.60 -12.05
CA CYS A 420 10.59 -28.98 -12.57
C CYS A 420 9.51 -28.84 -11.48
N ASP A 421 9.82 -29.17 -10.24
CA ASP A 421 8.90 -28.96 -9.11
C ASP A 421 8.64 -27.45 -8.93
N ALA A 422 9.68 -26.59 -9.03
CA ALA A 422 9.55 -25.14 -9.00
C ALA A 422 8.70 -24.58 -10.16
N ILE A 423 8.85 -25.10 -11.39
CA ILE A 423 7.99 -24.75 -12.53
C ILE A 423 6.52 -25.09 -12.24
N SER A 424 6.26 -26.19 -11.54
CA SER A 424 4.89 -26.60 -11.20
C SER A 424 4.23 -25.61 -10.22
N VAL A 425 5.02 -24.96 -9.37
CA VAL A 425 4.55 -23.94 -8.43
C VAL A 425 4.37 -22.58 -9.11
N ASP A 426 5.38 -22.13 -9.84
CA ASP A 426 5.35 -20.87 -10.60
C ASP A 426 5.70 -21.09 -12.08
N PRO A 427 4.70 -21.39 -12.92
CA PRO A 427 4.90 -21.59 -14.35
C PRO A 427 5.28 -20.34 -15.14
N LEU A 428 5.26 -19.16 -14.52
CA LEU A 428 5.62 -17.89 -15.17
C LEU A 428 7.03 -17.40 -14.79
N ASN A 429 7.75 -18.13 -13.98
CA ASN A 429 9.11 -17.76 -13.59
C ASN A 429 10.12 -18.14 -14.68
N PHE A 430 10.53 -17.13 -15.46
CA PHE A 430 11.49 -17.31 -16.57
C PHE A 430 12.87 -17.84 -16.09
N LEU A 431 13.29 -17.48 -14.88
CA LEU A 431 14.59 -17.90 -14.32
C LEU A 431 14.63 -19.41 -14.09
N THR A 432 13.53 -19.98 -13.60
CA THR A 432 13.41 -21.43 -13.38
C THR A 432 13.58 -22.21 -14.69
N TYR A 433 12.96 -21.74 -15.77
CA TYR A 433 13.16 -22.36 -17.09
C TYR A 433 14.59 -22.24 -17.59
N ALA A 434 15.26 -21.11 -17.38
CA ALA A 434 16.65 -20.94 -17.77
C ALA A 434 17.58 -21.89 -17.00
N LYS A 435 17.38 -22.03 -15.69
CA LYS A 435 18.13 -22.98 -14.85
C LYS A 435 17.85 -24.45 -15.24
N THR A 436 16.58 -24.77 -15.53
CA THR A 436 16.22 -26.09 -16.08
C THR A 436 16.93 -26.35 -17.40
N GLY A 437 16.93 -25.36 -18.31
CA GLY A 437 17.62 -25.46 -19.60
C GLY A 437 19.11 -25.72 -19.45
N LEU A 438 19.75 -25.06 -18.49
CA LEU A 438 21.18 -25.26 -18.18
C LEU A 438 21.43 -26.67 -17.65
N ALA A 439 20.63 -27.16 -16.69
CA ALA A 439 20.78 -28.50 -16.13
C ALA A 439 20.55 -29.59 -17.18
N LEU A 440 19.58 -29.39 -18.08
CA LEU A 440 19.33 -30.29 -19.21
C LEU A 440 20.50 -30.28 -20.22
N TRP A 441 21.07 -29.10 -20.48
CA TRP A 441 22.27 -28.95 -21.31
C TRP A 441 23.47 -29.73 -20.75
N GLU A 442 23.75 -29.54 -19.46
CA GLU A 442 24.84 -30.27 -18.75
C GLU A 442 24.65 -31.81 -18.79
N LYS A 443 23.38 -32.25 -18.89
CA LYS A 443 23.00 -33.65 -18.99
C LYS A 443 22.96 -34.19 -20.43
N ASP A 444 23.31 -33.35 -21.41
CA ASP A 444 23.27 -33.66 -22.85
C ASP A 444 21.84 -33.92 -23.41
N TYR A 445 20.81 -33.36 -22.76
CA TYR A 445 19.42 -33.37 -23.22
C TYR A 445 19.15 -32.09 -24.03
N LEU A 446 19.71 -32.07 -25.26
CA LEU A 446 19.78 -30.88 -26.09
C LEU A 446 18.41 -30.33 -26.50
N GLU A 447 17.49 -31.22 -26.90
CA GLU A 447 16.16 -30.84 -27.39
C GLU A 447 15.33 -30.20 -26.27
N GLU A 448 15.33 -30.83 -25.10
CA GLU A 448 14.62 -30.36 -23.92
C GLU A 448 15.23 -29.04 -23.39
N SER A 449 16.55 -28.92 -23.44
CA SER A 449 17.26 -27.70 -23.08
C SER A 449 16.83 -26.51 -23.94
N VAL A 450 16.77 -26.72 -25.29
CA VAL A 450 16.28 -25.71 -26.23
C VAL A 450 14.85 -25.29 -25.91
N VAL A 451 13.96 -26.23 -25.62
CA VAL A 451 12.56 -25.94 -25.25
C VAL A 451 12.50 -25.09 -23.98
N ALA A 452 13.29 -25.44 -22.97
CA ALA A 452 13.34 -24.71 -21.71
C ALA A 452 13.86 -23.28 -21.89
N PHE A 453 14.96 -23.06 -22.63
CA PHE A 453 15.47 -21.72 -22.90
C PHE A 453 14.50 -20.89 -23.74
N HIS A 454 13.85 -21.47 -24.76
CA HIS A 454 12.81 -20.77 -25.50
C HIS A 454 11.65 -20.34 -24.61
N LYS A 455 11.23 -21.17 -23.66
CA LYS A 455 10.18 -20.79 -22.71
C LYS A 455 10.62 -19.67 -21.79
N SER A 456 11.87 -19.67 -21.32
CA SER A 456 12.45 -18.57 -20.56
C SER A 456 12.41 -17.25 -21.36
N ILE A 457 12.83 -17.28 -22.64
CA ILE A 457 12.83 -16.13 -23.54
C ILE A 457 11.41 -15.66 -23.87
N GLU A 458 10.45 -16.58 -24.03
CA GLU A 458 9.04 -16.23 -24.24
C GLU A 458 8.48 -15.44 -23.06
N LEU A 459 8.82 -15.85 -21.83
CA LEU A 459 8.38 -15.21 -20.59
C LEU A 459 9.11 -13.89 -20.32
N ASN A 460 10.39 -13.82 -20.63
CA ASN A 460 11.20 -12.60 -20.52
C ASN A 460 12.12 -12.45 -21.74
N PRO A 461 11.70 -11.74 -22.81
CA PRO A 461 12.48 -11.53 -24.01
C PRO A 461 13.79 -10.75 -23.81
N ASP A 462 13.91 -10.00 -22.72
CA ASP A 462 15.09 -9.20 -22.38
C ASP A 462 16.01 -9.89 -21.34
N PHE A 463 15.94 -11.22 -21.25
CA PHE A 463 16.84 -12.01 -20.41
C PHE A 463 18.05 -12.50 -21.22
N GLU A 464 19.14 -11.72 -21.19
CA GLU A 464 20.36 -11.94 -21.97
C GLU A 464 21.03 -13.29 -21.70
N ILE A 465 20.92 -13.81 -20.45
CA ILE A 465 21.54 -15.09 -20.08
C ILE A 465 20.89 -16.26 -20.83
N ALA A 466 19.54 -16.27 -20.93
CA ALA A 466 18.85 -17.32 -21.68
C ALA A 466 19.18 -17.26 -23.17
N GLN A 467 19.29 -16.06 -23.75
CA GLN A 467 19.71 -15.89 -25.14
C GLN A 467 21.12 -16.44 -25.36
N ASN A 468 22.09 -16.04 -24.51
CA ASN A 468 23.46 -16.53 -24.59
C ASN A 468 23.54 -18.07 -24.45
N ASN A 469 22.85 -18.63 -23.47
CA ASN A 469 22.91 -20.08 -23.22
C ASN A 469 22.26 -20.87 -24.36
N LEU A 470 21.16 -20.40 -24.93
CA LEU A 470 20.58 -21.01 -26.13
C LEU A 470 21.56 -20.94 -27.31
N GLY A 471 22.27 -19.84 -27.49
CA GLY A 471 23.37 -19.73 -28.45
C GLY A 471 24.46 -20.76 -28.22
N VAL A 472 24.83 -21.05 -26.97
CA VAL A 472 25.82 -22.07 -26.61
C VAL A 472 25.30 -23.47 -26.97
N VAL A 473 24.04 -23.78 -26.72
CA VAL A 473 23.45 -25.08 -27.12
C VAL A 473 23.53 -25.30 -28.62
N TYR A 474 23.26 -24.25 -29.42
CA TYR A 474 23.40 -24.35 -30.88
C TYR A 474 24.87 -24.47 -31.31
N LEU A 475 25.79 -23.74 -30.69
CA LEU A 475 27.20 -23.74 -31.04
C LEU A 475 27.88 -25.07 -30.67
N ASP A 476 27.76 -25.47 -29.40
CA ASP A 476 28.52 -26.60 -28.85
C ASP A 476 27.74 -27.90 -28.86
N GLY A 477 26.41 -27.88 -28.73
CA GLY A 477 25.55 -29.04 -28.72
C GLY A 477 25.23 -29.52 -30.14
N TYR A 478 24.63 -28.65 -30.96
CA TYR A 478 24.29 -29.05 -32.34
C TYR A 478 25.41 -28.85 -33.35
N GLY A 479 26.49 -28.16 -32.97
CA GLY A 479 27.59 -27.84 -33.89
C GLY A 479 27.13 -26.91 -35.04
N ASP A 480 26.10 -26.07 -34.78
CA ASP A 480 25.60 -25.08 -35.73
C ASP A 480 25.99 -23.65 -35.28
N PRO A 481 27.23 -23.23 -35.62
CA PRO A 481 27.69 -21.91 -35.27
C PRO A 481 26.92 -20.78 -36.00
N LYS A 482 26.27 -21.05 -37.12
CA LYS A 482 25.49 -20.05 -37.84
C LYS A 482 24.19 -19.72 -37.12
N ALA A 483 23.48 -20.74 -36.63
CA ALA A 483 22.27 -20.55 -35.82
C ALA A 483 22.58 -19.83 -34.52
N SER A 484 23.72 -20.10 -33.88
CA SER A 484 24.10 -19.47 -32.62
C SER A 484 24.32 -17.96 -32.70
N LEU A 485 24.69 -17.41 -33.89
CA LEU A 485 25.01 -15.99 -34.06
C LEU A 485 23.87 -15.06 -33.67
N GLU A 486 22.64 -15.41 -34.00
CA GLU A 486 21.45 -14.59 -33.73
C GLU A 486 21.26 -14.43 -32.22
N TYR A 487 21.38 -15.51 -31.48
CA TYR A 487 21.19 -15.51 -30.04
C TYR A 487 22.27 -14.73 -29.29
N PHE A 488 23.55 -14.88 -29.65
CA PHE A 488 24.63 -14.09 -29.05
C PHE A 488 24.49 -12.60 -29.36
N LYS A 489 24.12 -12.24 -30.60
CA LYS A 489 23.87 -10.83 -30.98
C LYS A 489 22.71 -10.27 -30.17
N ARG A 490 21.64 -11.04 -29.99
CA ARG A 490 20.50 -10.61 -29.20
C ARG A 490 20.89 -10.40 -27.74
N ALA A 491 21.70 -11.28 -27.14
CA ALA A 491 22.20 -11.13 -25.78
C ALA A 491 23.02 -9.82 -25.64
N ILE A 492 23.85 -9.48 -26.61
CA ILE A 492 24.64 -8.23 -26.66
C ILE A 492 23.74 -7.01 -26.84
N GLU A 493 22.71 -7.09 -27.67
CA GLU A 493 21.73 -5.99 -27.84
C GLU A 493 21.01 -5.67 -26.53
N ILE A 494 20.65 -6.71 -25.75
CA ILE A 494 19.99 -6.55 -24.45
C ILE A 494 20.98 -5.98 -23.43
N ASN A 495 22.17 -6.58 -23.32
CA ASN A 495 23.20 -6.15 -22.40
C ASN A 495 24.54 -5.92 -23.14
N PRO A 496 24.85 -4.70 -23.56
CA PRO A 496 26.10 -4.36 -24.26
C PRO A 496 27.38 -4.58 -23.44
N ASN A 497 27.28 -4.84 -22.14
CA ASN A 497 28.42 -5.12 -21.27
C ASN A 497 28.55 -6.61 -20.94
N TYR A 498 27.79 -7.48 -21.58
CA TYR A 498 27.80 -8.92 -21.29
C TYR A 498 29.02 -9.59 -21.97
N THR A 499 30.14 -9.61 -21.27
CA THR A 499 31.46 -10.11 -21.75
C THR A 499 31.39 -11.52 -22.32
N LEU A 500 30.66 -12.43 -21.67
CA LEU A 500 30.55 -13.83 -22.09
C LEU A 500 29.85 -13.96 -23.45
N ALA A 501 28.87 -13.10 -23.77
CA ALA A 501 28.19 -13.13 -25.07
C ALA A 501 29.13 -12.69 -26.21
N TYR A 502 29.98 -11.71 -26.00
CA TYR A 502 31.03 -11.33 -26.98
C TYR A 502 32.03 -12.47 -27.19
N PHE A 503 32.45 -13.12 -26.10
CA PHE A 503 33.34 -14.26 -26.18
C PHE A 503 32.74 -15.42 -26.98
N ASN A 504 31.48 -15.76 -26.72
CA ASN A 504 30.78 -16.83 -27.43
C ASN A 504 30.50 -16.48 -28.89
N LEU A 505 30.20 -15.20 -29.18
CA LEU A 505 30.06 -14.71 -30.55
C LEU A 505 31.37 -14.82 -31.33
N ALA A 506 32.52 -14.51 -30.69
CA ALA A 506 33.84 -14.73 -31.27
C ALA A 506 34.10 -16.21 -31.56
N ARG A 507 33.76 -17.12 -30.65
CA ARG A 507 33.84 -18.58 -30.83
C ARG A 507 33.00 -19.06 -32.02
N ALA A 508 31.79 -18.54 -32.17
CA ALA A 508 30.91 -18.87 -33.28
C ALA A 508 31.50 -18.44 -34.62
N TYR A 509 32.03 -17.23 -34.74
CA TYR A 509 32.73 -16.76 -35.95
C TYR A 509 34.02 -17.56 -36.21
N GLN A 510 34.76 -17.94 -35.21
CA GLN A 510 35.93 -18.83 -35.33
C GLN A 510 35.52 -20.18 -35.91
N ALA A 511 34.40 -20.77 -35.43
CA ALA A 511 33.88 -22.03 -35.91
C ALA A 511 33.38 -21.95 -37.37
N ILE A 512 32.85 -20.81 -37.80
CA ILE A 512 32.46 -20.54 -39.21
C ILE A 512 33.70 -20.40 -40.11
N GLY A 513 34.87 -20.07 -39.53
CA GLY A 513 36.11 -19.84 -40.25
C GLY A 513 36.38 -18.33 -40.57
N ASP A 514 35.54 -17.43 -40.05
CA ASP A 514 35.75 -15.97 -40.24
C ASP A 514 36.70 -15.42 -39.17
N LYS A 515 37.98 -15.67 -39.38
CA LYS A 515 39.04 -15.34 -38.44
C LYS A 515 39.14 -13.84 -38.14
N SER A 516 38.81 -13.00 -39.11
CA SER A 516 38.91 -11.54 -38.94
C SER A 516 37.86 -11.03 -37.95
N ILE A 517 36.60 -11.42 -38.14
CA ILE A 517 35.51 -11.03 -37.28
C ILE A 517 35.69 -11.67 -35.88
N ALA A 518 36.11 -12.93 -35.83
CA ALA A 518 36.39 -13.60 -34.54
C ALA A 518 37.45 -12.82 -33.74
N ALA A 519 38.55 -12.39 -34.35
CA ALA A 519 39.59 -11.60 -33.69
C ALA A 519 39.06 -10.27 -33.15
N GLU A 520 38.20 -9.59 -33.89
CA GLU A 520 37.57 -8.34 -33.50
C GLU A 520 36.70 -8.53 -32.25
N TYR A 521 35.84 -9.55 -32.22
CA TYR A 521 35.02 -9.84 -31.05
C TYR A 521 35.82 -10.34 -29.84
N TYR A 522 36.88 -11.11 -30.02
CA TYR A 522 37.81 -11.45 -28.92
C TYR A 522 38.50 -10.22 -28.37
N GLN A 523 38.86 -9.22 -29.22
CA GLN A 523 39.42 -7.98 -28.73
C GLN A 523 38.41 -7.17 -27.92
N MET A 524 37.15 -7.08 -28.38
CA MET A 524 36.06 -6.47 -27.61
C MET A 524 35.87 -7.19 -26.27
N THR A 525 35.88 -8.51 -26.26
CA THR A 525 35.85 -9.32 -25.04
C THR A 525 36.97 -8.92 -24.08
N MET A 526 38.21 -8.77 -24.56
CA MET A 526 39.34 -8.35 -23.73
C MET A 526 39.15 -6.96 -23.13
N ASP A 527 38.60 -6.03 -23.90
CA ASP A 527 38.40 -4.67 -23.45
C ASP A 527 37.30 -4.58 -22.38
N LEU A 528 36.20 -5.32 -22.54
CA LEU A 528 35.15 -5.45 -21.53
C LEU A 528 35.64 -6.20 -20.29
N ASN A 529 36.41 -7.29 -20.46
CA ASN A 529 36.87 -8.12 -19.36
C ASN A 529 37.83 -7.38 -18.40
N LYS A 530 38.46 -6.26 -18.83
CA LYS A 530 39.20 -5.37 -17.94
C LYS A 530 38.34 -4.72 -16.86
N ILE A 531 37.03 -4.66 -17.10
CA ILE A 531 36.06 -4.04 -16.19
C ILE A 531 35.30 -5.13 -15.42
N THR A 532 34.93 -6.22 -16.10
CA THR A 532 34.04 -7.27 -15.54
C THR A 532 34.82 -8.37 -14.83
N GLU A 533 36.06 -8.65 -15.23
CA GLU A 533 36.92 -9.72 -14.71
C GLU A 533 36.27 -11.12 -14.75
N GLU A 534 35.27 -11.34 -15.64
CA GLU A 534 34.49 -12.57 -15.73
C GLU A 534 35.27 -13.75 -16.36
N LEU A 535 36.26 -13.47 -17.20
CA LEU A 535 36.95 -14.47 -17.99
C LEU A 535 38.47 -14.44 -17.76
N SER A 536 39.12 -15.58 -17.96
CA SER A 536 40.59 -15.67 -17.93
C SER A 536 41.20 -14.92 -19.12
N GLU A 537 41.86 -13.81 -18.86
CA GLU A 537 42.57 -13.07 -19.93
C GLU A 537 43.56 -13.93 -20.70
N LYS A 538 44.20 -14.90 -20.02
CA LYS A 538 45.14 -15.86 -20.63
C LYS A 538 44.44 -16.73 -21.67
N ASP A 539 43.21 -17.15 -21.40
CA ASP A 539 42.46 -18.00 -22.33
C ASP A 539 41.98 -17.20 -23.55
N ILE A 540 41.54 -15.97 -23.36
CA ILE A 540 41.18 -15.08 -24.47
C ILE A 540 42.40 -14.85 -25.38
N ARG A 541 43.57 -14.50 -24.80
CA ARG A 541 44.81 -14.29 -25.54
C ARG A 541 45.26 -15.54 -26.29
N LYS A 542 45.11 -16.72 -25.67
CA LYS A 542 45.43 -18.00 -26.32
C LYS A 542 44.53 -18.22 -27.54
N ARG A 543 43.24 -17.98 -27.43
CA ARG A 543 42.30 -18.13 -28.58
C ARG A 543 42.61 -17.15 -29.72
N ILE A 544 42.96 -15.89 -29.43
CA ILE A 544 43.43 -14.93 -30.45
C ILE A 544 44.69 -15.46 -31.13
N PHE A 545 45.64 -15.99 -30.38
CA PHE A 545 46.87 -16.55 -30.94
C PHE A 545 46.58 -17.77 -31.85
N ASP A 546 45.72 -18.68 -31.39
CA ASP A 546 45.37 -19.91 -32.14
C ASP A 546 44.55 -19.62 -33.45
N LEU A 547 43.97 -18.43 -33.60
CA LEU A 547 43.28 -18.04 -34.83
C LEU A 547 44.21 -17.86 -36.03
N PHE A 548 45.47 -17.45 -35.80
CA PHE A 548 46.38 -17.06 -36.83
C PHE A 548 47.57 -18.01 -37.02
N ASN A 549 47.71 -19.00 -36.12
CA ASN A 549 48.67 -20.09 -36.22
C ASN A 549 48.01 -21.39 -36.60
#